data_b9ff40a7c4266884aeb59ba54d99eb6d
#
_entry.id   b9ff40a7c4266884aeb59ba54d99eb6d
#
_cell.length_a   1.000
_cell.length_b   1.000
_cell.length_c   1.000
_cell.angle_alpha   90.00
_cell.angle_beta   90.00
_cell.angle_gamma   90.00
#
_symmetry.space_group_name_H-M   'P 1'
#
loop_
_entity.id
_entity.type
_entity.pdbx_description
1 polymer ?
#
loop_
_entity_poly.entity_id
_entity_poly.type
_entity_poly.pdbx_seq_one_letter_code
_entity_poly.pdbx_strand_id
1 'polypeptide(L)'
;DLFDKVIMGWKGMPYFFQPLHNHFLRDPSNKLEFKLNDGELFNEQLELGSWLDFRSAKASAYDSTYLGFYISDEEGKLEVVDAMQRWQTVKPAMRDPFGKRTGFSIHTTTSEDTGRYGLKIFKDIWKGSSYHEKNELGSTATGLWRLFFPAYDGLKIDAYGNSLLKESKKNLDIERNDFKQGSNAYIRNIRKNPYSTRECFIIDSGSCPFDKGLLNSRLNFFFNGNDYLIRGDFLWKNGIKDTEVEFIPNSESGKFLVSYLLPETQRNLYKIKAGKKQPSNSMSFVAGGDTFNFDKTEGEGSNGGGAVFMRYNPILENPLSKIELETLTEKEWNDVMFKYKTNRFCCTYNNRPPSKD
;
A
#
# COMPACT_ATOMS: atom_id res chain seq x y z
N ASP A 1 -19.79 7.27 -21.45
CA ASP A 1 -18.99 6.05 -21.45
C ASP A 1 -17.56 6.39 -21.88
N LEU A 2 -16.57 5.63 -21.40
CA LEU A 2 -15.15 5.87 -21.75
C LEU A 2 -14.91 5.65 -23.25
N PHE A 3 -15.55 4.64 -23.81
CA PHE A 3 -15.42 4.33 -25.23
C PHE A 3 -16.03 5.44 -26.13
N ASP A 4 -17.10 6.08 -25.70
CA ASP A 4 -17.68 7.24 -26.40
C ASP A 4 -16.69 8.41 -26.47
N LYS A 5 -15.90 8.62 -25.42
CA LYS A 5 -14.85 9.65 -25.41
C LYS A 5 -13.75 9.32 -26.42
N VAL A 6 -13.39 8.04 -26.55
CA VAL A 6 -12.43 7.58 -27.57
C VAL A 6 -12.96 7.83 -28.97
N ILE A 7 -14.23 7.51 -29.22
CA ILE A 7 -14.90 7.78 -30.51
C ILE A 7 -14.95 9.27 -30.82
N MET A 8 -15.27 10.09 -29.82
CA MET A 8 -15.27 11.56 -29.97
C MET A 8 -13.87 12.09 -30.29
N GLY A 9 -12.83 11.60 -29.59
CA GLY A 9 -11.45 11.96 -29.86
C GLY A 9 -11.01 11.57 -31.27
N TRP A 10 -11.32 10.35 -31.69
CA TRP A 10 -11.04 9.89 -33.05
C TRP A 10 -11.74 10.74 -34.12
N LYS A 11 -13.03 11.03 -33.97
CA LYS A 11 -13.77 11.92 -34.88
C LYS A 11 -13.23 13.35 -34.91
N GLY A 12 -12.69 13.82 -33.80
CA GLY A 12 -12.08 15.15 -33.70
C GLY A 12 -10.69 15.27 -34.31
N MET A 13 -10.06 14.16 -34.74
CA MET A 13 -8.78 14.21 -35.41
C MET A 13 -8.91 14.81 -36.82
N PRO A 14 -7.93 15.59 -37.30
CA PRO A 14 -7.87 15.98 -38.69
C PRO A 14 -7.96 14.79 -39.62
N TYR A 15 -8.67 14.91 -40.73
CA TYR A 15 -8.99 13.79 -41.65
C TYR A 15 -7.73 13.04 -42.13
N PHE A 16 -6.62 13.73 -42.28
CA PHE A 16 -5.36 13.13 -42.74
C PHE A 16 -4.64 12.31 -41.67
N PHE A 17 -5.10 12.35 -40.41
CA PHE A 17 -4.66 11.47 -39.34
C PHE A 17 -5.68 10.36 -39.04
N GLN A 18 -6.86 10.41 -39.65
CA GLN A 18 -7.86 9.37 -39.42
C GLN A 18 -7.54 8.16 -40.31
N PRO A 19 -7.32 6.97 -39.75
CA PRO A 19 -7.17 5.75 -40.54
C PRO A 19 -8.45 5.43 -41.30
N LEU A 20 -8.32 4.69 -42.43
CA LEU A 20 -9.48 4.18 -43.13
C LEU A 20 -10.32 3.27 -42.25
N HIS A 21 -11.63 3.44 -42.32
CA HIS A 21 -12.59 2.72 -41.52
C HIS A 21 -13.92 2.51 -42.27
N ASN A 22 -14.77 1.61 -41.74
CA ASN A 22 -16.06 1.31 -42.35
C ASN A 22 -17.26 1.80 -41.51
N HIS A 23 -17.04 2.69 -40.53
CA HIS A 23 -18.06 3.20 -39.61
C HIS A 23 -18.70 4.51 -40.10
N PHE A 24 -19.12 4.57 -41.37
CA PHE A 24 -19.66 5.80 -41.95
C PHE A 24 -21.11 6.08 -41.55
N LEU A 25 -21.90 5.00 -41.31
CA LEU A 25 -23.33 5.11 -41.10
C LEU A 25 -23.71 5.07 -39.59
N ARG A 26 -22.92 4.42 -38.77
CA ARG A 26 -23.21 4.25 -37.35
C ARG A 26 -21.91 4.17 -36.55
N ASP A 27 -21.93 4.86 -35.38
CA ASP A 27 -20.84 4.77 -34.44
C ASP A 27 -20.70 3.37 -33.86
N PRO A 28 -19.46 2.85 -33.74
CA PRO A 28 -19.25 1.56 -33.12
C PRO A 28 -19.54 1.65 -31.60
N SER A 29 -20.16 0.61 -31.05
CA SER A 29 -20.53 0.57 -29.64
C SER A 29 -19.43 0.00 -28.72
N ASN A 30 -18.58 -0.88 -29.24
CA ASN A 30 -17.56 -1.58 -28.44
C ASN A 30 -16.27 -1.91 -29.17
N LYS A 31 -16.24 -1.76 -30.49
CA LYS A 31 -15.08 -2.05 -31.33
C LYS A 31 -14.98 -1.08 -32.50
N LEU A 32 -13.90 -0.35 -32.59
CA LEU A 32 -13.53 0.50 -33.73
C LEU A 32 -12.48 -0.21 -34.58
N GLU A 33 -12.83 -0.55 -35.82
CA GLU A 33 -11.95 -1.25 -36.76
C GLU A 33 -11.47 -0.29 -37.84
N PHE A 34 -10.18 -0.33 -38.09
CA PHE A 34 -9.49 0.46 -39.14
C PHE A 34 -9.23 -0.37 -40.36
N LYS A 35 -10.31 -0.76 -41.04
CA LYS A 35 -10.33 -1.49 -42.28
C LYS A 35 -11.54 -1.11 -43.12
N LEU A 36 -11.50 -1.38 -44.43
CA LEU A 36 -12.65 -1.30 -45.31
C LEU A 36 -13.50 -2.58 -45.25
N ASN A 37 -14.75 -2.52 -45.68
CA ASN A 37 -15.64 -3.68 -45.70
C ASN A 37 -15.16 -4.75 -46.71
N ASP A 38 -15.36 -6.02 -46.34
CA ASP A 38 -15.13 -7.17 -47.19
C ASP A 38 -16.00 -7.05 -48.48
N GLY A 39 -15.38 -6.88 -49.62
CA GLY A 39 -16.07 -6.76 -50.91
C GLY A 39 -15.59 -5.61 -51.79
N GLU A 40 -14.97 -4.60 -51.21
CA GLU A 40 -14.24 -3.58 -51.94
C GLU A 40 -12.75 -3.87 -51.86
N LEU A 41 -12.04 -3.67 -52.95
CA LEU A 41 -10.62 -3.98 -53.17
C LEU A 41 -9.79 -3.80 -51.89
N PHE A 42 -9.41 -4.93 -51.28
CA PHE A 42 -8.46 -4.96 -50.17
C PHE A 42 -7.13 -4.36 -50.64
N ASN A 43 -6.78 -3.22 -50.12
CA ASN A 43 -5.53 -2.58 -50.41
C ASN A 43 -4.66 -2.59 -49.13
N GLU A 44 -3.84 -3.63 -49.00
CA GLU A 44 -2.91 -3.82 -47.88
C GLU A 44 -2.03 -2.60 -47.58
N GLN A 45 -1.84 -1.71 -48.57
CA GLN A 45 -1.04 -0.49 -48.38
C GLN A 45 -1.80 0.65 -47.71
N LEU A 46 -3.14 0.61 -47.69
CA LEU A 46 -3.99 1.67 -47.19
C LEU A 46 -4.72 1.31 -45.89
N GLU A 47 -4.84 0.02 -45.60
CA GLU A 47 -5.56 -0.48 -44.40
C GLU A 47 -4.59 -0.81 -43.29
N LEU A 48 -4.85 -0.33 -42.09
CA LEU A 48 -4.04 -0.67 -40.91
C LEU A 48 -4.34 -2.08 -40.37
N GLY A 49 -5.52 -2.66 -40.66
CA GLY A 49 -5.95 -3.97 -40.16
C GLY A 49 -6.02 -4.07 -38.65
N SER A 50 -5.96 -2.93 -37.97
CA SER A 50 -5.95 -2.85 -36.50
C SER A 50 -7.33 -2.47 -35.99
N TRP A 51 -7.54 -2.70 -34.71
CA TRP A 51 -8.77 -2.31 -34.03
C TRP A 51 -8.49 -1.82 -32.62
N LEU A 52 -9.46 -1.06 -32.10
CA LEU A 52 -9.55 -0.69 -30.71
C LEU A 52 -10.89 -1.21 -30.18
N ASP A 53 -10.87 -2.00 -29.11
CA ASP A 53 -12.09 -2.51 -28.49
C ASP A 53 -12.14 -2.21 -26.99
N PHE A 54 -13.35 -2.29 -26.46
CA PHE A 54 -13.63 -2.17 -25.03
C PHE A 54 -14.29 -3.46 -24.55
N ARG A 55 -13.77 -4.00 -23.45
CA ARG A 55 -14.36 -5.17 -22.79
C ARG A 55 -14.59 -4.89 -21.32
N SER A 56 -15.68 -5.43 -20.79
CA SER A 56 -15.95 -5.38 -19.36
C SER A 56 -14.83 -6.06 -18.54
N ALA A 57 -14.67 -5.62 -17.31
CA ALA A 57 -13.68 -6.16 -16.39
C ALA A 57 -14.02 -7.61 -15.99
N LYS A 58 -13.51 -8.59 -16.75
CA LYS A 58 -13.55 -10.01 -16.44
C LYS A 58 -12.12 -10.54 -16.37
N ALA A 59 -11.87 -11.54 -15.52
CA ALA A 59 -10.54 -12.12 -15.37
C ALA A 59 -10.01 -12.72 -16.70
N SER A 60 -10.89 -13.29 -17.54
CA SER A 60 -10.56 -13.87 -18.83
C SER A 60 -10.67 -12.90 -20.01
N ALA A 61 -10.89 -11.60 -19.78
CA ALA A 61 -10.94 -10.63 -20.87
C ALA A 61 -9.58 -10.58 -21.58
N TYR A 62 -9.62 -10.66 -22.93
CA TYR A 62 -8.44 -10.69 -23.80
C TYR A 62 -7.59 -11.95 -23.73
N ASP A 63 -8.07 -13.03 -23.11
CA ASP A 63 -7.43 -14.32 -23.23
C ASP A 63 -7.36 -14.74 -24.71
N SER A 64 -6.21 -15.31 -25.12
CA SER A 64 -5.93 -15.75 -26.49
C SER A 64 -6.06 -14.64 -27.57
N THR A 65 -5.95 -13.36 -27.17
CA THR A 65 -5.98 -12.20 -28.07
C THR A 65 -4.59 -11.58 -28.17
N TYR A 66 -4.13 -11.23 -29.37
CA TYR A 66 -2.88 -10.46 -29.51
C TYR A 66 -3.15 -8.97 -29.28
N LEU A 67 -2.38 -8.35 -28.39
CA LEU A 67 -2.54 -6.95 -27.99
C LEU A 67 -1.25 -6.15 -28.22
N GLY A 68 -1.32 -5.11 -29.03
CA GLY A 68 -0.25 -4.12 -29.13
C GLY A 68 -0.27 -3.11 -28.00
N PHE A 69 -1.47 -2.80 -27.47
CA PHE A 69 -1.65 -1.87 -26.39
C PHE A 69 -2.83 -2.28 -25.49
N TYR A 70 -2.69 -2.11 -24.20
CA TYR A 70 -3.72 -2.40 -23.21
C TYR A 70 -3.82 -1.27 -22.19
N ILE A 71 -5.04 -0.79 -21.96
CA ILE A 71 -5.35 0.16 -20.89
C ILE A 71 -6.30 -0.51 -19.91
N SER A 72 -5.92 -0.51 -18.63
CA SER A 72 -6.81 -0.87 -17.54
C SER A 72 -7.03 0.36 -16.67
N ASP A 73 -8.21 0.93 -16.77
CA ASP A 73 -8.57 2.12 -16.02
C ASP A 73 -9.28 1.74 -14.71
N GLU A 74 -9.02 2.51 -13.67
CA GLU A 74 -9.62 2.38 -12.35
C GLU A 74 -9.49 0.98 -11.71
N GLU A 75 -8.36 0.31 -11.90
CA GLU A 75 -8.13 -1.05 -11.37
C GLU A 75 -8.32 -1.17 -9.85
N GLY A 76 -7.97 -0.16 -9.09
CA GLY A 76 -8.20 -0.13 -7.64
C GLY A 76 -9.68 -0.09 -7.23
N LYS A 77 -10.59 0.13 -8.17
CA LYS A 77 -12.05 0.13 -7.96
C LYS A 77 -12.73 -1.19 -8.33
N LEU A 78 -11.99 -2.19 -8.76
CA LEU A 78 -12.55 -3.50 -9.08
C LEU A 78 -12.96 -4.23 -7.80
N GLU A 79 -14.26 -4.44 -7.59
CA GLU A 79 -14.80 -5.07 -6.38
C GLU A 79 -14.86 -6.60 -6.47
N VAL A 80 -15.08 -7.13 -7.68
CA VAL A 80 -15.41 -8.54 -7.93
C VAL A 80 -14.32 -9.28 -8.70
N VAL A 81 -13.40 -8.55 -9.34
CA VAL A 81 -12.35 -9.11 -10.20
C VAL A 81 -10.99 -8.84 -9.57
N ASP A 82 -10.20 -9.89 -9.44
CA ASP A 82 -8.81 -9.77 -9.02
C ASP A 82 -7.98 -9.14 -10.16
N ALA A 83 -7.52 -7.91 -9.93
CA ALA A 83 -6.72 -7.15 -10.90
C ALA A 83 -5.39 -7.85 -11.23
N MET A 84 -4.76 -8.53 -10.25
CA MET A 84 -3.51 -9.26 -10.47
C MET A 84 -3.75 -10.48 -11.36
N GLN A 85 -4.81 -11.26 -11.10
CA GLN A 85 -5.18 -12.40 -11.94
C GLN A 85 -5.49 -11.95 -13.37
N ARG A 86 -6.25 -10.87 -13.52
CA ARG A 86 -6.54 -10.27 -14.84
C ARG A 86 -5.26 -9.87 -15.57
N TRP A 87 -4.33 -9.20 -14.88
CA TRP A 87 -3.04 -8.84 -15.44
C TRP A 87 -2.21 -10.05 -15.88
N GLN A 88 -2.21 -11.11 -15.09
CA GLN A 88 -1.53 -12.37 -15.45
C GLN A 88 -2.10 -13.01 -16.73
N THR A 89 -3.41 -12.87 -16.97
CA THR A 89 -4.06 -13.34 -18.20
C THR A 89 -3.73 -12.46 -19.39
N VAL A 90 -3.71 -11.14 -19.23
CA VAL A 90 -3.47 -10.18 -20.32
C VAL A 90 -1.99 -10.07 -20.72
N LYS A 91 -1.08 -10.17 -19.75
CA LYS A 91 0.36 -9.98 -19.97
C LYS A 91 0.95 -10.88 -21.08
N PRO A 92 0.59 -12.17 -21.22
CA PRO A 92 1.04 -13.01 -22.32
C PRO A 92 0.54 -12.54 -23.69
N ALA A 93 -0.65 -11.94 -23.76
CA ALA A 93 -1.25 -11.45 -25.01
C ALA A 93 -0.42 -10.33 -25.70
N MET A 94 0.52 -9.73 -24.98
CA MET A 94 1.42 -8.68 -25.48
C MET A 94 2.81 -9.20 -25.85
N ARG A 95 2.94 -10.50 -26.12
CA ARG A 95 4.20 -11.12 -26.55
C ARG A 95 4.05 -11.76 -27.93
N ASP A 96 5.14 -11.77 -28.66
CA ASP A 96 5.23 -12.55 -29.88
C ASP A 96 5.35 -14.07 -29.60
N PRO A 97 5.25 -14.94 -30.60
CA PRO A 97 5.42 -16.38 -30.42
C PRO A 97 6.78 -16.80 -29.84
N PHE A 98 7.79 -15.94 -29.90
CA PHE A 98 9.12 -16.19 -29.37
C PHE A 98 9.27 -15.68 -27.91
N GLY A 99 8.18 -15.16 -27.32
CA GLY A 99 8.15 -14.66 -25.96
C GLY A 99 8.68 -13.23 -25.77
N LYS A 100 9.09 -12.54 -26.85
CA LYS A 100 9.52 -11.15 -26.82
C LYS A 100 8.30 -10.25 -26.62
N ARG A 101 8.41 -9.27 -25.73
CA ARG A 101 7.37 -8.28 -25.51
C ARG A 101 7.26 -7.34 -26.72
N THR A 102 6.08 -7.27 -27.31
CA THR A 102 5.75 -6.45 -28.48
C THR A 102 4.70 -5.40 -28.17
N GLY A 103 3.94 -5.59 -27.11
CA GLY A 103 2.95 -4.63 -26.66
C GLY A 103 3.33 -3.97 -25.33
N PHE A 104 2.59 -2.92 -24.97
CA PHE A 104 2.72 -2.25 -23.68
C PHE A 104 1.35 -1.98 -23.03
N SER A 105 1.37 -1.70 -21.72
CA SER A 105 0.16 -1.51 -20.96
C SER A 105 0.28 -0.31 -20.03
N ILE A 106 -0.86 0.32 -19.79
CA ILE A 106 -1.06 1.37 -18.80
C ILE A 106 -2.16 0.91 -17.84
N HIS A 107 -1.88 0.96 -16.55
CA HIS A 107 -2.79 0.64 -15.48
C HIS A 107 -2.98 1.89 -14.64
N THR A 108 -4.20 2.40 -14.57
CA THR A 108 -4.51 3.62 -13.82
C THR A 108 -5.49 3.34 -12.69
N THR A 109 -5.41 4.12 -11.63
CA THR A 109 -6.42 4.15 -10.59
C THR A 109 -6.36 5.43 -9.78
N THR A 110 -7.50 5.82 -9.24
CA THR A 110 -7.62 6.71 -8.08
C THR A 110 -7.77 5.87 -6.82
N SER A 111 -7.30 6.37 -5.69
CA SER A 111 -7.39 5.61 -4.45
C SER A 111 -8.75 5.74 -3.80
N GLU A 112 -9.56 4.71 -3.92
CA GLU A 112 -10.81 4.51 -3.15
C GLU A 112 -10.72 3.19 -2.41
N ASP A 113 -11.39 3.12 -1.26
CA ASP A 113 -11.52 1.87 -0.51
C ASP A 113 -12.70 1.10 -1.10
N THR A 114 -12.39 0.09 -1.89
CA THR A 114 -13.38 -0.72 -2.58
C THR A 114 -13.21 -2.18 -2.16
N GLY A 115 -14.01 -2.64 -1.26
CA GLY A 115 -14.24 -4.04 -0.99
C GLY A 115 -13.06 -5.02 -1.01
N ARG A 116 -13.28 -6.22 -1.55
CA ARG A 116 -12.35 -7.37 -1.42
C ARG A 116 -11.11 -7.30 -2.30
N TYR A 117 -11.24 -6.87 -3.54
CA TYR A 117 -10.13 -6.87 -4.51
C TYR A 117 -9.54 -5.50 -4.75
N GLY A 118 -10.32 -4.49 -4.85
CA GLY A 118 -9.98 -3.12 -5.17
C GLY A 118 -8.58 -2.63 -4.80
N LEU A 119 -8.52 -1.63 -3.97
CA LEU A 119 -7.27 -0.96 -3.61
C LEU A 119 -6.23 -1.90 -2.95
N LYS A 120 -6.66 -2.97 -2.26
CA LYS A 120 -5.74 -3.93 -1.62
C LYS A 120 -4.88 -4.63 -2.67
N ILE A 121 -5.51 -5.20 -3.71
CA ILE A 121 -4.80 -5.91 -4.79
C ILE A 121 -3.95 -4.93 -5.60
N PHE A 122 -4.49 -3.74 -5.91
CA PHE A 122 -3.70 -2.71 -6.60
C PHE A 122 -2.46 -2.29 -5.81
N LYS A 123 -2.55 -2.24 -4.48
CA LYS A 123 -1.38 -1.99 -3.62
C LYS A 123 -0.30 -3.06 -3.77
N ASP A 124 -0.68 -4.32 -3.94
CA ASP A 124 0.27 -5.40 -4.15
C ASP A 124 0.88 -5.34 -5.56
N ILE A 125 0.08 -5.00 -6.59
CA ILE A 125 0.61 -4.66 -7.93
C ILE A 125 1.61 -3.51 -7.83
N TRP A 126 1.26 -2.44 -7.12
CA TRP A 126 2.13 -1.28 -6.90
C TRP A 126 3.46 -1.65 -6.25
N LYS A 127 3.43 -2.47 -5.19
CA LYS A 127 4.65 -2.94 -4.52
C LYS A 127 5.52 -3.76 -5.46
N GLY A 128 4.95 -4.74 -6.16
CA GLY A 128 5.66 -5.59 -7.10
C GLY A 128 6.14 -4.88 -8.38
N SER A 129 5.84 -3.58 -8.53
CA SER A 129 6.21 -2.75 -9.69
C SER A 129 7.33 -1.74 -9.39
N SER A 130 8.11 -1.96 -8.32
CA SER A 130 9.21 -1.07 -7.92
C SER A 130 10.36 -1.14 -8.92
N TYR A 131 10.75 0.01 -9.49
CA TYR A 131 11.91 0.11 -10.40
C TYR A 131 13.22 -0.33 -9.73
N HIS A 132 13.31 -0.21 -8.40
CA HIS A 132 14.50 -0.58 -7.63
C HIS A 132 14.59 -2.07 -7.33
N GLU A 133 13.51 -2.82 -7.50
CA GLU A 133 13.41 -4.25 -7.22
C GLU A 133 13.23 -5.02 -8.53
N LYS A 134 14.35 -5.40 -9.15
CA LYS A 134 14.37 -6.12 -10.42
C LYS A 134 14.93 -7.52 -10.22
N ASN A 135 14.38 -8.47 -10.97
CA ASN A 135 14.94 -9.81 -11.09
C ASN A 135 16.18 -9.83 -12.00
N GLU A 136 16.82 -10.97 -12.15
CA GLU A 136 18.00 -11.17 -12.99
C GLU A 136 17.79 -10.79 -14.47
N LEU A 137 16.54 -10.80 -14.94
CA LEU A 137 16.17 -10.37 -16.30
C LEU A 137 15.90 -8.86 -16.40
N GLY A 138 16.16 -8.08 -15.34
CA GLY A 138 15.92 -6.64 -15.29
C GLY A 138 14.45 -6.23 -15.22
N SER A 139 13.54 -7.17 -14.95
CA SER A 139 12.10 -6.94 -14.88
C SER A 139 11.62 -6.86 -13.42
N THR A 140 10.62 -6.03 -13.14
CA THR A 140 9.92 -6.03 -11.85
C THR A 140 9.09 -7.31 -11.70
N ALA A 141 8.65 -7.64 -10.49
CA ALA A 141 7.83 -8.83 -10.24
C ALA A 141 6.55 -8.86 -11.08
N THR A 142 5.89 -7.73 -11.27
CA THR A 142 4.70 -7.62 -12.12
C THR A 142 5.03 -7.44 -13.60
N GLY A 143 6.23 -6.94 -13.94
CA GLY A 143 6.60 -6.48 -15.28
C GLY A 143 6.06 -5.08 -15.60
N LEU A 144 5.48 -4.39 -14.64
CA LEU A 144 5.03 -3.00 -14.72
C LEU A 144 5.99 -2.09 -13.95
N TRP A 145 5.93 -0.79 -14.24
CA TRP A 145 6.63 0.25 -13.49
C TRP A 145 5.63 1.20 -12.87
N ARG A 146 5.83 1.51 -11.60
CA ARG A 146 4.96 2.43 -10.88
C ARG A 146 5.31 3.88 -11.19
N LEU A 147 4.27 4.69 -11.38
CA LEU A 147 4.36 6.13 -11.54
C LEU A 147 3.27 6.77 -10.68
N PHE A 148 3.62 7.82 -9.96
CA PHE A 148 2.71 8.55 -9.08
C PHE A 148 2.67 10.01 -9.46
N PHE A 149 1.47 10.54 -9.61
CA PHE A 149 1.22 11.95 -9.80
C PHE A 149 0.51 12.49 -8.54
N PRO A 150 1.10 13.43 -7.80
CA PRO A 150 0.43 14.04 -6.67
C PRO A 150 -0.76 14.88 -7.14
N ALA A 151 -1.81 14.95 -6.33
CA ALA A 151 -3.07 15.61 -6.70
C ALA A 151 -2.92 17.12 -7.02
N TYR A 152 -1.88 17.76 -6.55
CA TYR A 152 -1.60 19.16 -6.87
C TYR A 152 -0.90 19.35 -8.23
N ASP A 153 -0.48 18.27 -8.88
CA ASP A 153 0.10 18.33 -10.22
C ASP A 153 -1.03 18.36 -11.27
N GLY A 154 -0.96 19.32 -12.18
CA GLY A 154 -1.97 19.53 -13.23
C GLY A 154 -3.32 20.11 -12.76
N LEU A 155 -3.53 20.34 -11.44
CA LEU A 155 -4.78 20.91 -10.92
C LEU A 155 -4.98 22.36 -11.37
N LYS A 156 -3.93 23.15 -11.34
CA LYS A 156 -3.85 24.49 -11.94
C LYS A 156 -2.70 24.55 -12.91
N ILE A 157 -2.95 25.11 -14.06
CA ILE A 157 -1.96 25.30 -15.12
C ILE A 157 -1.88 26.75 -15.53
N ASP A 158 -0.72 27.17 -16.01
CA ASP A 158 -0.54 28.48 -16.65
C ASP A 158 -1.05 28.47 -18.11
N ALA A 159 -0.93 29.59 -18.78
CA ALA A 159 -1.34 29.72 -20.18
C ALA A 159 -0.54 28.83 -21.16
N TYR A 160 0.58 28.26 -20.71
CA TYR A 160 1.46 27.40 -21.49
C TYR A 160 1.29 25.91 -21.13
N GLY A 161 0.40 25.58 -20.18
CA GLY A 161 0.15 24.22 -19.72
C GLY A 161 1.07 23.73 -18.59
N ASN A 162 1.92 24.59 -18.01
CA ASN A 162 2.77 24.19 -16.90
C ASN A 162 1.98 24.18 -15.58
N SER A 163 2.20 23.17 -14.75
CA SER A 163 1.55 23.03 -13.44
C SER A 163 1.99 24.13 -12.46
N LEU A 164 1.02 24.83 -11.89
CA LEU A 164 1.20 25.81 -10.82
C LEU A 164 1.17 25.11 -9.44
N LEU A 165 2.21 24.31 -9.16
CA LEU A 165 2.26 23.36 -8.04
C LEU A 165 1.97 24.01 -6.67
N LYS A 166 2.56 25.20 -6.40
CA LYS A 166 2.40 25.89 -5.11
C LYS A 166 0.98 26.37 -4.89
N GLU A 167 0.34 26.91 -5.93
CA GLU A 167 -1.04 27.40 -5.85
C GLU A 167 -2.03 26.25 -5.75
N SER A 168 -1.82 25.20 -6.52
CA SER A 168 -2.62 23.98 -6.48
C SER A 168 -2.58 23.37 -5.08
N LYS A 169 -1.39 23.22 -4.51
CA LYS A 169 -1.21 22.66 -3.17
C LYS A 169 -1.87 23.52 -2.10
N LYS A 170 -1.71 24.85 -2.17
CA LYS A 170 -2.37 25.79 -1.23
C LYS A 170 -3.90 25.63 -1.25
N ASN A 171 -4.51 25.46 -2.42
CA ASN A 171 -5.95 25.26 -2.52
C ASN A 171 -6.38 23.94 -1.87
N LEU A 172 -5.68 22.85 -2.15
CA LEU A 172 -5.97 21.54 -1.54
C LEU A 172 -5.72 21.54 -0.01
N ASP A 173 -4.72 22.30 0.48
CA ASP A 173 -4.49 22.47 1.91
C ASP A 173 -5.66 23.20 2.59
N ILE A 174 -6.27 24.21 1.93
CA ILE A 174 -7.48 24.89 2.42
C ILE A 174 -8.62 23.85 2.51
N GLU A 175 -8.89 23.11 1.44
CA GLU A 175 -9.93 22.08 1.43
C GLU A 175 -9.72 21.02 2.51
N ARG A 176 -8.47 20.58 2.76
CA ARG A 176 -8.12 19.61 3.81
C ARG A 176 -8.42 20.15 5.20
N ASN A 177 -8.22 21.46 5.42
CA ASN A 177 -8.46 22.12 6.71
C ASN A 177 -9.95 22.26 7.04
N ASP A 178 -10.85 22.13 6.06
CA ASP A 178 -12.31 22.13 6.29
C ASP A 178 -12.78 20.85 7.00
N PHE A 179 -11.94 19.80 7.04
CA PHE A 179 -12.25 18.55 7.69
C PHE A 179 -11.49 18.41 9.01
N LYS A 180 -12.19 17.91 10.03
CA LYS A 180 -11.53 17.57 11.31
C LYS A 180 -10.43 16.52 11.04
N GLN A 181 -9.19 16.86 11.39
CA GLN A 181 -8.03 15.97 11.22
C GLN A 181 -8.30 14.60 11.85
N GLY A 182 -8.03 13.53 11.11
CA GLY A 182 -8.27 12.15 11.53
C GLY A 182 -9.72 11.65 11.36
N SER A 183 -10.68 12.49 10.99
CA SER A 183 -12.03 12.04 10.67
C SER A 183 -12.06 11.20 9.39
N ASN A 184 -13.10 10.37 9.23
CA ASN A 184 -13.29 9.59 8.00
C ASN A 184 -13.42 10.49 6.75
N ALA A 185 -14.02 11.68 6.90
CA ALA A 185 -14.12 12.66 5.82
C ALA A 185 -12.73 13.19 5.43
N TYR A 186 -11.88 13.49 6.41
CA TYR A 186 -10.49 13.90 6.20
C TYR A 186 -9.67 12.80 5.49
N ILE A 187 -9.78 11.55 5.94
CA ILE A 187 -9.08 10.41 5.33
C ILE A 187 -9.53 10.20 3.89
N ARG A 188 -10.83 10.31 3.62
CA ARG A 188 -11.37 10.21 2.24
C ARG A 188 -10.86 11.35 1.35
N ASN A 189 -10.80 12.58 1.86
CA ASN A 189 -10.26 13.72 1.11
C ASN A 189 -8.78 13.51 0.77
N ILE A 190 -7.96 13.09 1.75
CA ILE A 190 -6.54 12.78 1.54
C ILE A 190 -6.34 11.68 0.49
N ARG A 191 -7.16 10.62 0.54
CA ARG A 191 -7.08 9.54 -0.47
C ARG A 191 -7.45 10.02 -1.87
N LYS A 192 -8.50 10.84 -1.99
CA LYS A 192 -8.93 11.39 -3.29
C LYS A 192 -7.91 12.37 -3.86
N ASN A 193 -7.26 13.14 -2.99
CA ASN A 193 -6.29 14.18 -3.34
C ASN A 193 -4.93 13.93 -2.69
N PRO A 194 -4.25 12.80 -3.01
CA PRO A 194 -3.03 12.40 -2.31
C PRO A 194 -1.83 13.26 -2.72
N TYR A 195 -0.99 13.59 -1.75
CA TYR A 195 0.31 14.24 -1.98
C TYR A 195 1.46 13.24 -2.04
N SER A 196 1.20 12.03 -1.58
CA SER A 196 2.17 10.94 -1.58
C SER A 196 1.48 9.59 -1.80
N THR A 197 2.27 8.62 -2.20
CA THR A 197 1.79 7.23 -2.35
C THR A 197 1.30 6.62 -1.04
N ARG A 198 1.77 7.11 0.11
CA ARG A 198 1.27 6.70 1.43
C ARG A 198 -0.18 7.11 1.63
N GLU A 199 -0.52 8.35 1.25
CA GLU A 199 -1.88 8.85 1.34
C GLU A 199 -2.84 8.07 0.47
N CYS A 200 -2.40 7.58 -0.71
CA CYS A 200 -3.20 6.74 -1.57
C CYS A 200 -3.68 5.45 -0.90
N PHE A 201 -2.83 4.86 -0.06
CA PHE A 201 -3.06 3.53 0.52
C PHE A 201 -3.47 3.56 1.99
N ILE A 202 -3.96 4.69 2.48
CA ILE A 202 -4.58 4.77 3.82
C ILE A 202 -5.88 3.97 3.80
N ILE A 203 -5.94 2.93 4.65
CA ILE A 203 -7.12 2.07 4.76
C ILE A 203 -8.14 2.73 5.68
N ASP A 204 -9.35 2.90 5.18
CA ASP A 204 -10.51 3.28 5.95
C ASP A 204 -11.20 2.00 6.45
N SER A 205 -10.78 1.49 7.59
CA SER A 205 -11.47 0.35 8.19
C SER A 205 -12.61 0.87 9.07
N GLY A 206 -13.82 0.85 8.58
CA GLY A 206 -15.01 1.25 9.34
C GLY A 206 -15.18 0.54 10.70
N SER A 207 -14.47 -0.57 10.90
CA SER A 207 -14.52 -1.42 12.09
C SER A 207 -13.35 -1.24 13.07
N CYS A 208 -12.41 -0.30 12.81
CA CYS A 208 -11.30 -0.09 13.75
C CYS A 208 -11.76 0.70 14.98
N PRO A 209 -11.66 0.14 16.20
CA PRO A 209 -12.05 0.82 17.44
C PRO A 209 -11.07 1.92 17.86
N PHE A 210 -9.90 2.03 17.22
CA PHE A 210 -8.87 3.01 17.55
C PHE A 210 -9.00 4.25 16.68
N ASP A 211 -8.54 5.42 17.21
CA ASP A 211 -8.44 6.66 16.45
C ASP A 211 -7.38 6.50 15.33
N LYS A 212 -7.86 6.47 14.10
CA LYS A 212 -7.03 6.26 12.91
C LYS A 212 -6.14 7.44 12.59
N GLY A 213 -6.56 8.65 12.95
CA GLY A 213 -5.76 9.85 12.80
C GLY A 213 -4.49 9.76 13.64
N LEU A 214 -4.64 9.37 14.91
CA LEU A 214 -3.52 9.13 15.81
C LEU A 214 -2.63 7.99 15.32
N LEU A 215 -3.21 6.89 14.84
CA LEU A 215 -2.44 5.77 14.31
C LEU A 215 -1.61 6.19 13.08
N ASN A 216 -2.22 6.90 12.13
CA ASN A 216 -1.53 7.39 10.94
C ASN A 216 -0.46 8.43 11.27
N SER A 217 -0.74 9.34 12.20
CA SER A 217 0.24 10.31 12.69
C SER A 217 1.45 9.60 13.32
N ARG A 218 1.19 8.54 14.07
CA ARG A 218 2.25 7.73 14.71
C ARG A 218 3.07 6.96 13.67
N LEU A 219 2.42 6.35 12.68
CA LEU A 219 3.11 5.70 11.58
C LEU A 219 3.98 6.68 10.79
N ASN A 220 3.45 7.86 10.48
CA ASN A 220 4.22 8.88 9.78
C ASN A 220 5.42 9.37 10.60
N PHE A 221 5.29 9.49 11.92
CA PHE A 221 6.40 9.82 12.81
C PHE A 221 7.55 8.81 12.69
N PHE A 222 7.24 7.52 12.71
CA PHE A 222 8.26 6.48 12.53
C PHE A 222 8.89 6.50 11.14
N PHE A 223 8.09 6.62 10.11
CA PHE A 223 8.58 6.62 8.73
C PHE A 223 9.42 7.83 8.35
N ASN A 224 9.30 8.94 9.09
CA ASN A 224 10.10 10.15 8.88
C ASN A 224 11.49 10.10 9.56
N GLY A 225 12.04 8.93 9.79
CA GLY A 225 13.38 8.74 10.36
C GLY A 225 13.42 8.67 11.88
N ASN A 226 12.25 8.63 12.54
CA ASN A 226 12.15 8.39 13.97
C ASN A 226 11.93 6.90 14.31
N ASP A 227 12.25 6.02 13.37
CA ASP A 227 12.17 4.58 13.58
C ASP A 227 13.35 4.12 14.43
N TYR A 228 13.06 3.80 15.68
CA TYR A 228 14.00 3.22 16.62
C TYR A 228 13.66 1.77 16.97
N LEU A 229 12.83 1.14 16.11
CA LEU A 229 12.50 -0.28 16.24
C LEU A 229 13.68 -1.12 15.70
N ILE A 230 14.16 -1.99 16.55
CA ILE A 230 15.20 -2.94 16.18
C ILE A 230 14.54 -4.30 15.94
N ARG A 231 14.72 -4.85 14.76
CA ARG A 231 14.28 -6.20 14.45
C ARG A 231 15.34 -7.20 14.92
N GLY A 232 14.94 -8.31 15.52
CA GLY A 232 15.87 -9.32 16.00
C GLY A 232 15.16 -10.53 16.62
N ASP A 233 15.98 -11.37 17.26
CA ASP A 233 15.53 -12.58 17.92
C ASP A 233 16.03 -12.63 19.37
N PHE A 234 15.23 -13.24 20.26
CA PHE A 234 15.66 -13.56 21.62
C PHE A 234 16.14 -15.00 21.64
N LEU A 235 17.41 -15.18 21.98
CA LEU A 235 18.04 -16.50 22.02
C LEU A 235 18.60 -16.79 23.41
N TRP A 236 18.68 -18.07 23.75
CA TRP A 236 19.37 -18.50 24.95
C TRP A 236 20.88 -18.28 24.80
N LYS A 237 21.49 -17.72 25.82
CA LYS A 237 22.94 -17.48 25.85
C LYS A 237 23.70 -18.79 25.58
N ASN A 238 24.62 -18.74 24.61
CA ASN A 238 25.37 -19.90 24.16
C ASN A 238 24.51 -21.09 23.68
N GLY A 239 23.24 -20.86 23.33
CA GLY A 239 22.30 -21.90 22.89
C GLY A 239 21.82 -22.84 23.99
N ILE A 240 22.15 -22.58 25.26
CA ILE A 240 21.79 -23.44 26.40
C ILE A 240 20.43 -22.99 26.95
N LYS A 241 19.44 -23.85 26.83
CA LYS A 241 18.07 -23.61 27.31
C LYS A 241 18.06 -23.29 28.81
N ASP A 242 17.13 -22.42 29.21
CA ASP A 242 16.90 -22.00 30.60
C ASP A 242 18.06 -21.21 31.26
N THR A 243 18.95 -20.66 30.43
CA THR A 243 20.00 -19.74 30.85
C THR A 243 19.56 -18.26 30.67
N GLU A 244 20.50 -17.35 30.55
CA GLU A 244 20.22 -15.97 30.19
C GLU A 244 19.71 -15.85 28.75
N VAL A 245 18.83 -14.89 28.51
CA VAL A 245 18.32 -14.57 27.18
C VAL A 245 19.02 -13.34 26.65
N GLU A 246 19.55 -13.42 25.44
CA GLU A 246 20.18 -12.32 24.73
C GLU A 246 19.31 -11.93 23.52
N PHE A 247 19.22 -10.64 23.26
CA PHE A 247 18.62 -10.12 22.06
C PHE A 247 19.69 -9.94 20.98
N ILE A 248 19.52 -10.61 19.87
CA ILE A 248 20.42 -10.55 18.71
C ILE A 248 19.73 -9.79 17.59
N PRO A 249 20.23 -8.60 17.18
CA PRO A 249 19.69 -7.88 16.04
C PRO A 249 19.78 -8.72 14.77
N ASN A 250 18.67 -8.77 14.03
CA ASN A 250 18.56 -9.46 12.76
C ASN A 250 17.53 -8.71 11.88
N SER A 251 18.01 -7.80 11.05
CA SER A 251 17.15 -6.93 10.25
C SER A 251 16.34 -7.65 9.17
N GLU A 252 16.84 -8.79 8.68
CA GLU A 252 16.23 -9.51 7.56
C GLU A 252 15.12 -10.46 8.00
N SER A 253 15.39 -11.29 9.00
CA SER A 253 14.50 -12.40 9.39
C SER A 253 14.12 -12.42 10.86
N GLY A 254 14.54 -11.45 11.66
CA GLY A 254 14.20 -11.36 13.08
C GLY A 254 12.69 -11.36 13.31
N LYS A 255 12.24 -12.10 14.32
CA LYS A 255 10.81 -12.35 14.60
C LYS A 255 10.20 -11.27 15.50
N PHE A 256 11.03 -10.52 16.21
CA PHE A 256 10.62 -9.52 17.17
C PHE A 256 10.96 -8.12 16.67
N LEU A 257 10.07 -7.17 16.95
CA LEU A 257 10.33 -5.74 16.82
C LEU A 257 10.43 -5.15 18.21
N VAL A 258 11.59 -4.58 18.55
CA VAL A 258 11.92 -4.10 19.90
C VAL A 258 12.20 -2.60 19.85
N SER A 259 11.51 -1.84 20.68
CA SER A 259 11.73 -0.39 20.84
C SER A 259 12.53 -0.05 22.11
N TYR A 260 12.60 -0.98 23.06
CA TYR A 260 13.34 -0.78 24.30
C TYR A 260 13.80 -2.12 24.86
N LEU A 261 15.06 -2.17 25.23
CA LEU A 261 15.67 -3.27 25.98
C LEU A 261 16.13 -2.77 27.35
N LEU A 262 15.92 -3.58 28.37
CA LEU A 262 16.49 -3.29 29.68
C LEU A 262 18.03 -3.16 29.58
N PRO A 263 18.63 -2.18 30.25
CA PRO A 263 20.10 -2.12 30.41
C PRO A 263 20.63 -3.43 30.99
N GLU A 264 21.83 -3.85 30.57
CA GLU A 264 22.45 -5.09 31.05
C GLU A 264 22.51 -5.19 32.56
N THR A 265 22.79 -4.07 33.24
CA THR A 265 22.80 -3.97 34.72
C THR A 265 21.47 -4.28 35.39
N GLN A 266 20.38 -4.23 34.62
CA GLN A 266 19.02 -4.49 35.12
C GLN A 266 18.44 -5.81 34.59
N ARG A 267 19.11 -6.44 33.63
CA ARG A 267 18.75 -7.79 33.18
C ARG A 267 19.16 -8.77 34.28
N ASN A 268 18.42 -9.84 34.38
CA ASN A 268 18.70 -10.94 35.30
C ASN A 268 18.73 -10.58 36.80
N LEU A 269 18.41 -9.35 37.18
CA LEU A 269 18.21 -9.01 38.59
C LEU A 269 16.96 -9.69 39.11
N TYR A 270 17.12 -10.40 40.24
CA TYR A 270 16.01 -11.06 40.91
C TYR A 270 16.04 -10.81 42.38
N LYS A 271 14.90 -10.95 43.00
CA LYS A 271 14.70 -10.97 44.47
C LYS A 271 14.02 -12.27 44.86
N ILE A 272 14.32 -12.74 46.06
CA ILE A 272 13.63 -13.92 46.59
C ILE A 272 12.46 -13.41 47.43
N LYS A 273 11.24 -13.85 47.09
CA LYS A 273 10.02 -13.56 47.83
C LYS A 273 9.29 -14.86 48.10
N ALA A 274 9.04 -15.15 49.35
CA ALA A 274 8.40 -16.40 49.80
C ALA A 274 9.10 -17.66 49.21
N GLY A 275 10.44 -17.68 49.19
CA GLY A 275 11.23 -18.79 48.66
C GLY A 275 11.26 -18.91 47.14
N LYS A 276 10.61 -18.04 46.42
CA LYS A 276 10.56 -18.05 44.95
C LYS A 276 11.39 -16.91 44.35
N LYS A 277 12.15 -17.22 43.30
CA LYS A 277 12.92 -16.26 42.55
C LYS A 277 11.96 -15.42 41.67
N GLN A 278 11.98 -14.10 41.85
CA GLN A 278 11.16 -13.17 41.09
C GLN A 278 12.03 -12.09 40.44
N PRO A 279 11.77 -11.64 39.21
CA PRO A 279 12.49 -10.52 38.64
C PRO A 279 12.36 -9.25 39.49
N SER A 280 13.44 -8.49 39.60
CA SER A 280 13.44 -7.24 40.39
C SER A 280 12.52 -6.17 39.79
N ASN A 281 12.36 -6.21 38.48
CA ASN A 281 11.49 -5.35 37.69
C ASN A 281 10.08 -5.93 37.46
N SER A 282 9.67 -6.90 38.29
CA SER A 282 8.32 -7.44 38.26
C SER A 282 7.31 -6.30 38.40
N MET A 283 6.21 -6.38 37.63
CA MET A 283 5.19 -5.33 37.50
C MET A 283 5.54 -4.14 36.59
N SER A 284 6.78 -4.00 36.12
CA SER A 284 7.14 -2.95 35.14
C SER A 284 6.67 -3.27 33.72
N PHE A 285 6.46 -4.53 33.42
CA PHE A 285 6.04 -5.00 32.13
C PHE A 285 4.79 -5.87 32.18
N VAL A 286 3.98 -5.80 31.16
CA VAL A 286 2.82 -6.68 30.96
C VAL A 286 2.95 -7.30 29.58
N ALA A 287 2.88 -8.60 29.50
CA ALA A 287 2.88 -9.34 28.24
C ALA A 287 1.46 -9.86 27.94
N GLY A 288 1.07 -9.75 26.70
CA GLY A 288 -0.13 -10.37 26.14
C GLY A 288 0.23 -11.15 24.89
N GLY A 289 -0.47 -12.25 24.67
CA GLY A 289 -0.26 -13.07 23.47
C GLY A 289 -1.59 -13.59 22.97
N ASP A 290 -1.69 -13.64 21.65
CA ASP A 290 -2.77 -14.29 20.93
C ASP A 290 -2.21 -15.54 20.26
N THR A 291 -2.80 -16.70 20.56
CA THR A 291 -2.36 -17.98 20.04
C THR A 291 -3.19 -18.35 18.81
N PHE A 292 -2.58 -19.07 17.88
CA PHE A 292 -3.25 -19.59 16.70
C PHE A 292 -3.36 -21.11 16.78
N ASN A 293 -4.39 -21.67 16.11
CA ASN A 293 -4.57 -23.10 16.03
C ASN A 293 -4.04 -23.62 14.68
N PHE A 294 -3.15 -24.59 14.70
CA PHE A 294 -2.55 -25.17 13.49
C PHE A 294 -3.56 -25.94 12.63
N ASP A 295 -4.62 -26.49 13.24
CA ASP A 295 -5.43 -27.54 12.61
C ASP A 295 -6.64 -27.03 11.80
N LYS A 296 -6.90 -25.73 11.73
CA LYS A 296 -8.18 -25.20 11.20
C LYS A 296 -8.10 -24.01 10.26
N THR A 297 -6.99 -23.73 9.61
CA THR A 297 -6.94 -22.59 8.69
C THR A 297 -6.89 -23.04 7.24
N GLU A 298 -8.01 -22.91 6.53
CA GLU A 298 -8.04 -22.86 5.08
C GLU A 298 -7.43 -21.51 4.62
N GLY A 299 -6.35 -21.55 3.82
CA GLY A 299 -5.67 -20.35 3.30
C GLY A 299 -4.38 -19.97 4.02
N GLU A 300 -3.95 -18.74 3.86
CA GLU A 300 -2.81 -18.16 4.60
C GLU A 300 -3.17 -18.07 6.10
N GLY A 301 -2.69 -19.03 6.87
CA GLY A 301 -3.04 -19.16 8.27
C GLY A 301 -2.68 -17.93 9.11
N SER A 302 -3.46 -17.67 10.16
CA SER A 302 -3.20 -16.59 11.11
C SER A 302 -1.84 -16.71 11.78
N ASN A 303 -1.14 -15.60 11.95
CA ASN A 303 0.09 -15.52 12.74
C ASN A 303 -0.24 -15.50 14.24
N GLY A 304 0.64 -16.03 15.06
CA GLY A 304 0.63 -15.77 16.49
C GLY A 304 1.04 -14.34 16.77
N GLY A 305 0.27 -13.65 17.58
CA GLY A 305 0.55 -12.28 18.01
C GLY A 305 1.07 -12.26 19.44
N GLY A 306 2.03 -11.40 19.74
CA GLY A 306 2.51 -11.16 21.08
C GLY A 306 2.95 -9.72 21.24
N ALA A 307 2.72 -9.14 22.42
CA ALA A 307 3.16 -7.81 22.73
C ALA A 307 3.58 -7.69 24.18
N VAL A 308 4.64 -6.92 24.43
CA VAL A 308 5.08 -6.55 25.77
C VAL A 308 4.91 -5.05 25.92
N PHE A 309 4.11 -4.67 26.90
CA PHE A 309 3.84 -3.28 27.25
C PHE A 309 4.66 -2.90 28.49
N MET A 310 5.40 -1.81 28.40
CA MET A 310 6.11 -1.20 29.50
C MET A 310 5.19 -0.19 30.21
N ARG A 311 4.91 -0.42 31.47
CA ARG A 311 4.11 0.49 32.29
C ARG A 311 4.81 1.81 32.51
N TYR A 312 4.05 2.84 32.80
CA TYR A 312 4.58 4.14 33.16
C TYR A 312 5.55 4.02 34.38
N ASN A 313 6.73 4.59 34.19
CA ASN A 313 7.76 4.62 35.22
C ASN A 313 8.25 6.07 35.42
N PRO A 314 7.82 6.75 36.47
CA PRO A 314 8.16 8.14 36.72
C PRO A 314 9.66 8.37 36.96
N ILE A 315 10.43 7.33 37.30
CA ILE A 315 11.89 7.44 37.48
C ILE A 315 12.61 7.55 36.12
N LEU A 316 12.06 6.93 35.08
CA LEU A 316 12.63 6.95 33.73
C LEU A 316 12.09 8.11 32.90
N GLU A 317 11.00 8.69 33.26
CA GLU A 317 10.41 9.87 32.67
C GLU A 317 10.74 11.10 33.55
N ASN A 318 10.90 12.25 32.90
CA ASN A 318 10.87 13.51 33.62
C ASN A 318 9.42 14.01 33.52
N PRO A 319 8.55 13.66 34.47
CA PRO A 319 7.13 13.86 34.31
C PRO A 319 6.82 15.34 34.33
N LEU A 320 6.07 15.81 33.37
CA LEU A 320 5.30 17.03 33.51
C LEU A 320 4.37 16.86 34.71
N SER A 321 4.24 17.89 35.50
CA SER A 321 3.27 17.89 36.61
C SER A 321 1.86 17.65 36.05
N LYS A 322 0.95 17.15 36.85
CA LYS A 322 -0.45 16.96 36.44
C LYS A 322 -1.06 18.26 35.89
N ILE A 323 -0.70 19.40 36.50
CA ILE A 323 -1.15 20.73 36.06
C ILE A 323 -0.62 21.08 34.67
N GLU A 324 0.65 20.80 34.39
CA GLU A 324 1.23 21.02 33.05
C GLU A 324 0.58 20.13 32.00
N LEU A 325 0.25 18.87 32.32
CA LEU A 325 -0.48 17.98 31.42
C LEU A 325 -1.90 18.46 31.10
N GLU A 326 -2.60 19.02 32.08
CA GLU A 326 -3.97 19.54 31.93
C GLU A 326 -4.02 20.86 31.12
N THR A 327 -2.89 21.57 30.99
CA THR A 327 -2.80 22.84 30.25
C THR A 327 -2.33 22.65 28.79
N LEU A 328 -1.90 21.46 28.40
CA LEU A 328 -1.43 21.20 27.05
C LEU A 328 -2.58 21.25 26.04
N THR A 329 -2.32 21.86 24.89
CA THR A 329 -3.16 21.69 23.72
C THR A 329 -3.11 20.24 23.21
N GLU A 330 -4.11 19.80 22.44
CA GLU A 330 -4.15 18.43 21.87
C GLU A 330 -2.87 18.11 21.08
N LYS A 331 -2.31 19.10 20.38
CA LYS A 331 -1.05 18.94 19.63
C LYS A 331 0.16 18.75 20.54
N GLU A 332 0.29 19.59 21.55
CA GLU A 332 1.37 19.50 22.52
C GLU A 332 1.27 18.22 23.34
N TRP A 333 0.05 17.79 23.69
CA TRP A 333 -0.20 16.52 24.35
C TRP A 333 0.29 15.33 23.52
N ASN A 334 -0.02 15.33 22.24
CA ASN A 334 0.46 14.30 21.31
C ASN A 334 2.00 14.31 21.18
N ASP A 335 2.61 15.49 21.09
CA ASP A 335 4.08 15.61 21.01
C ASP A 335 4.76 15.11 22.28
N VAL A 336 4.18 15.36 23.44
CA VAL A 336 4.68 14.85 24.71
C VAL A 336 4.52 13.33 24.79
N MET A 337 3.35 12.79 24.44
CA MET A 337 3.09 11.35 24.46
C MET A 337 4.02 10.59 23.49
N PHE A 338 4.41 11.20 22.39
CA PHE A 338 5.38 10.58 21.48
C PHE A 338 6.81 10.55 22.04
N LYS A 339 7.13 11.41 22.98
CA LYS A 339 8.47 11.49 23.61
C LYS A 339 8.62 10.58 24.84
N TYR A 340 7.53 10.05 25.41
CA TYR A 340 7.64 9.17 26.58
C TYR A 340 8.41 7.89 26.24
N LYS A 341 9.35 7.54 27.11
CA LYS A 341 10.15 6.31 27.05
C LYS A 341 9.39 5.10 27.58
N THR A 342 8.47 5.30 28.51
CA THR A 342 7.63 4.29 29.15
C THR A 342 6.16 4.45 28.73
N ASN A 343 5.26 3.67 29.31
CA ASN A 343 3.82 3.64 28.97
C ASN A 343 3.58 3.33 27.48
N ARG A 344 4.29 2.35 26.94
CA ARG A 344 4.24 1.98 25.52
C ARG A 344 4.55 0.50 25.30
N PHE A 345 4.22 0.02 24.12
CA PHE A 345 4.71 -1.27 23.67
C PHE A 345 6.23 -1.21 23.43
N CYS A 346 6.97 -2.06 24.09
CA CYS A 346 8.42 -2.14 23.97
C CYS A 346 8.91 -3.32 23.17
N CYS A 347 8.06 -4.34 22.96
CA CYS A 347 8.36 -5.48 22.11
C CYS A 347 7.08 -6.01 21.48
N THR A 348 7.13 -6.37 20.21
CA THR A 348 6.04 -7.04 19.51
C THR A 348 6.55 -8.24 18.74
N TYR A 349 5.71 -9.26 18.66
CA TYR A 349 5.92 -10.49 17.90
C TYR A 349 4.73 -10.70 16.97
N ASN A 350 5.00 -10.97 15.72
CA ASN A 350 3.98 -11.35 14.75
C ASN A 350 4.59 -12.34 13.77
N ASN A 351 4.46 -13.62 14.07
CA ASN A 351 5.03 -14.66 13.23
C ASN A 351 4.24 -15.96 13.41
N ARG A 352 4.40 -16.86 12.44
CA ARG A 352 3.90 -18.22 12.52
C ARG A 352 5.12 -19.15 12.62
N PRO A 353 5.41 -19.71 13.80
CA PRO A 353 6.47 -20.71 13.91
C PRO A 353 6.09 -21.93 13.06
N PRO A 354 7.08 -22.66 12.51
CA PRO A 354 6.82 -23.92 11.84
C PRO A 354 6.14 -24.89 12.82
N SER A 355 5.25 -25.72 12.29
CA SER A 355 4.71 -26.85 13.06
C SER A 355 5.88 -27.66 13.61
N LYS A 356 5.82 -28.03 14.87
CA LYS A 356 6.73 -29.06 15.36
C LYS A 356 6.28 -30.36 14.74
N ASP A 357 7.12 -30.89 13.86
CA ASP A 357 7.08 -32.33 13.51
C ASP A 357 7.47 -33.15 14.72
#